data_c47baeb571b504f542510b9c842e80fc
#
_entry.id   c47baeb571b504f542510b9c842e80fc
#
_cell.length_a   1.000
_cell.length_b   1.000
_cell.length_c   1.000
_cell.angle_alpha   90.00
_cell.angle_beta   90.00
_cell.angle_gamma   90.00
#
_symmetry.space_group_name_H-M   'P 1'
#
loop_
_entity.id
_entity.type
_entity.pdbx_description
1 polymer ?
#
loop_
_entity_poly.entity_id
_entity_poly.type
_entity_poly.pdbx_seq_one_letter_code
_entity_poly.pdbx_strand_id
1 'polypeptide(L)'
;MKSPREQAIFARPTRRMMVFVDGENLVFRYQNMVNNGFVPRDEMKHEPDVFVWFDGFTHLGQQHEIIRTTYYTYVVGDDLRVTNIRNQLRSMQFSKHMASLLPNTLSPCVFKKDQRSRSGKGVDIQLSVDMMSHVFRGNVDSILLLSCNGDYAPLLDEVKRAGILVYVSAFSDGFSSSLKDRADAVYELDGTTWK
;
A
#
# COMPACT_ATOMS: atom_id res chain seq x y z
N MET A 1 -35.86 19.94 -10.41
CA MET A 1 -34.57 20.29 -9.75
C MET A 1 -34.67 19.91 -8.29
N LYS A 2 -33.78 19.08 -7.80
CA LYS A 2 -33.73 18.71 -6.36
C LYS A 2 -33.25 19.92 -5.56
N SER A 3 -33.78 20.12 -4.35
CA SER A 3 -33.39 21.26 -3.52
C SER A 3 -31.92 21.18 -3.07
N PRO A 4 -31.25 22.31 -2.76
CA PRO A 4 -29.87 22.29 -2.25
C PRO A 4 -29.69 21.44 -0.99
N ARG A 5 -30.74 21.26 -0.17
CA ARG A 5 -30.74 20.37 0.98
C ARG A 5 -30.78 18.89 0.59
N GLU A 6 -31.50 18.50 -0.46
CA GLU A 6 -31.53 17.13 -0.97
C GLU A 6 -30.19 16.76 -1.62
N GLN A 7 -29.48 17.72 -2.23
CA GLN A 7 -28.12 17.49 -2.76
C GLN A 7 -27.07 17.32 -1.65
N ALA A 8 -27.21 18.02 -0.52
CA ALA A 8 -26.32 17.91 0.63
C ALA A 8 -26.45 16.56 1.38
N ILE A 9 -27.64 15.92 1.33
CA ILE A 9 -27.88 14.65 2.00
C ILE A 9 -27.18 13.47 1.30
N PHE A 10 -26.84 13.62 0.02
CA PHE A 10 -26.19 12.56 -0.77
C PHE A 10 -24.67 12.70 -0.92
N ALA A 11 -24.09 13.83 -0.55
CA ALA A 11 -22.65 13.99 -0.50
C ALA A 11 -22.09 13.39 0.79
N ARG A 12 -21.87 12.06 0.82
CA ARG A 12 -21.05 11.47 1.88
C ARG A 12 -19.65 12.09 1.81
N PRO A 13 -19.10 12.63 2.90
CA PRO A 13 -17.74 13.14 2.88
C PRO A 13 -16.80 12.02 2.45
N THR A 14 -15.98 12.30 1.43
CA THR A 14 -14.96 11.37 0.97
C THR A 14 -13.95 11.17 2.10
N ARG A 15 -13.73 9.92 2.51
CA ARG A 15 -12.78 9.61 3.57
C ARG A 15 -11.37 9.75 3.05
N ARG A 16 -10.52 10.43 3.82
CA ARG A 16 -9.09 10.57 3.53
C ARG A 16 -8.39 9.25 3.84
N MET A 17 -7.73 8.68 2.83
CA MET A 17 -7.00 7.42 2.97
C MET A 17 -5.52 7.62 2.70
N MET A 18 -4.68 7.02 3.52
CA MET A 18 -3.27 6.81 3.20
C MET A 18 -3.01 5.32 2.97
N VAL A 19 -2.15 5.05 1.99
CA VAL A 19 -1.75 3.71 1.59
C VAL A 19 -0.29 3.49 1.99
N PHE A 20 -0.04 2.40 2.69
CA PHE A 20 1.27 1.95 3.15
C PHE A 20 1.61 0.63 2.47
N VAL A 21 2.64 0.62 1.64
CA VAL A 21 3.02 -0.54 0.84
C VAL A 21 4.30 -1.15 1.39
N ASP A 22 4.20 -2.33 1.95
CA ASP A 22 5.35 -3.16 2.33
C ASP A 22 5.90 -3.83 1.06
N GLY A 23 6.81 -3.13 0.38
CA GLY A 23 7.32 -3.54 -0.91
C GLY A 23 8.16 -4.80 -0.84
N GLU A 24 8.89 -5.04 0.26
CA GLU A 24 9.67 -6.27 0.46
C GLU A 24 8.76 -7.49 0.50
N ASN A 25 7.70 -7.43 1.31
CA ASN A 25 6.73 -8.52 1.42
C ASN A 25 5.98 -8.72 0.10
N LEU A 26 5.55 -7.62 -0.53
CA LEU A 26 4.77 -7.67 -1.76
C LEU A 26 5.56 -8.30 -2.91
N VAL A 27 6.81 -7.89 -3.14
CA VAL A 27 7.66 -8.43 -4.22
C VAL A 27 8.02 -9.89 -3.96
N PHE A 28 8.28 -10.27 -2.71
CA PHE A 28 8.56 -11.65 -2.34
C PHE A 28 7.38 -12.57 -2.66
N ARG A 29 6.16 -12.19 -2.28
CA ARG A 29 4.95 -12.98 -2.57
C ARG A 29 4.65 -13.07 -4.06
N TYR A 30 4.75 -11.95 -4.77
CA TYR A 30 4.60 -11.93 -6.22
C TYR A 30 5.57 -12.89 -6.91
N GLN A 31 6.85 -12.85 -6.57
CA GLN A 31 7.87 -13.73 -7.16
C GLN A 31 7.61 -15.20 -6.84
N ASN A 32 7.17 -15.52 -5.62
CA ASN A 32 6.76 -16.88 -5.27
C ASN A 32 5.63 -17.39 -6.16
N MET A 33 4.59 -16.58 -6.40
CA MET A 33 3.45 -16.96 -7.23
C MET A 33 3.88 -17.12 -8.69
N VAL A 34 4.72 -16.24 -9.23
CA VAL A 34 5.29 -16.40 -10.58
C VAL A 34 6.09 -17.70 -10.69
N ASN A 35 6.91 -18.03 -9.70
CA ASN A 35 7.69 -19.28 -9.67
C ASN A 35 6.78 -20.53 -9.58
N ASN A 36 5.58 -20.39 -9.03
CA ASN A 36 4.55 -21.43 -8.98
C ASN A 36 3.66 -21.48 -10.24
N GLY A 37 4.01 -20.72 -11.28
CA GLY A 37 3.36 -20.80 -12.60
C GLY A 37 2.23 -19.78 -12.83
N PHE A 38 2.02 -18.83 -11.91
CA PHE A 38 1.08 -17.75 -12.16
C PHE A 38 1.63 -16.79 -13.22
N VAL A 39 0.79 -16.43 -14.19
CA VAL A 39 1.17 -15.55 -15.30
C VAL A 39 0.69 -14.13 -15.00
N PRO A 40 1.60 -13.16 -14.81
CA PRO A 40 1.20 -11.80 -14.54
C PRO A 40 0.59 -11.12 -15.77
N ARG A 41 -0.24 -10.11 -15.52
CA ARG A 41 -0.73 -9.20 -16.56
C ARG A 41 0.41 -8.34 -17.11
N ASP A 42 0.26 -7.90 -18.36
CA ASP A 42 1.31 -7.16 -19.07
C ASP A 42 1.58 -5.76 -18.47
N GLU A 43 0.60 -5.20 -17.74
CA GLU A 43 0.70 -3.91 -17.07
C GLU A 43 1.52 -3.93 -15.77
N MET A 44 1.84 -5.13 -15.26
CA MET A 44 2.62 -5.28 -14.04
C MET A 44 4.04 -4.72 -14.21
N LYS A 45 4.43 -3.83 -13.32
CA LYS A 45 5.79 -3.28 -13.24
C LYS A 45 6.53 -4.02 -12.15
N HIS A 46 7.65 -4.63 -12.49
CA HIS A 46 8.42 -5.46 -11.57
C HIS A 46 9.92 -5.28 -11.77
N GLU A 47 10.63 -5.06 -10.68
CA GLU A 47 12.09 -5.17 -10.57
C GLU A 47 12.39 -6.25 -9.53
N PRO A 48 13.10 -7.33 -9.88
CA PRO A 48 13.37 -8.45 -8.98
C PRO A 48 13.94 -8.00 -7.63
N ASP A 49 13.40 -8.52 -6.55
CA ASP A 49 13.78 -8.27 -5.16
C ASP A 49 13.68 -6.81 -4.70
N VAL A 50 13.09 -5.92 -5.51
CA VAL A 50 13.01 -4.49 -5.21
C VAL A 50 11.58 -3.99 -5.16
N PHE A 51 10.80 -4.19 -6.21
CA PHE A 51 9.41 -3.78 -6.24
C PHE A 51 8.55 -4.59 -7.21
N VAL A 52 7.27 -4.63 -6.93
CA VAL A 52 6.20 -4.95 -7.87
C VAL A 52 5.09 -3.91 -7.71
N TRP A 53 4.55 -3.42 -8.81
CA TRP A 53 3.48 -2.43 -8.76
C TRP A 53 2.53 -2.51 -9.95
N PHE A 54 1.26 -2.27 -9.65
CA PHE A 54 0.20 -2.02 -10.59
C PHE A 54 -0.76 -0.99 -9.98
N ASP A 55 -1.24 -0.03 -10.75
CA ASP A 55 -2.11 1.04 -10.23
C ASP A 55 -3.43 0.52 -9.66
N GLY A 56 -3.91 -0.61 -10.18
CA GLY A 56 -5.09 -1.32 -9.68
C GLY A 56 -4.97 -1.84 -8.24
N PHE A 57 -3.77 -1.94 -7.66
CA PHE A 57 -3.59 -2.37 -6.26
C PHE A 57 -4.26 -1.45 -5.24
N THR A 58 -4.56 -0.22 -5.63
CA THR A 58 -5.22 0.76 -4.79
C THR A 58 -6.68 1.04 -5.19
N HIS A 59 -7.26 0.22 -6.06
CA HIS A 59 -8.64 0.39 -6.50
C HIS A 59 -9.63 -0.08 -5.44
N LEU A 60 -10.05 0.83 -4.56
CA LEU A 60 -10.95 0.56 -3.43
C LEU A 60 -12.34 1.16 -3.60
N GLY A 61 -12.78 1.37 -4.83
CA GLY A 61 -14.08 1.97 -5.09
C GLY A 61 -14.14 3.48 -4.77
N GLN A 62 -15.32 4.07 -4.92
CA GLN A 62 -15.50 5.54 -4.98
C GLN A 62 -15.64 6.24 -3.61
N GLN A 63 -15.47 5.54 -2.49
CA GLN A 63 -15.74 6.10 -1.16
C GLN A 63 -14.51 6.68 -0.44
N HIS A 64 -13.32 6.52 -1.04
CA HIS A 64 -12.07 6.94 -0.43
C HIS A 64 -11.29 7.88 -1.35
N GLU A 65 -10.76 8.95 -0.78
CA GLU A 65 -9.77 9.78 -1.42
C GLU A 65 -8.38 9.37 -0.94
N ILE A 66 -7.61 8.74 -1.83
CA ILE A 66 -6.23 8.40 -1.52
C ILE A 66 -5.39 9.68 -1.59
N ILE A 67 -4.92 10.13 -0.42
CA ILE A 67 -4.09 11.33 -0.29
C ILE A 67 -2.65 11.04 -0.66
N ARG A 68 -2.16 9.86 -0.29
CA ARG A 68 -0.78 9.43 -0.53
C ARG A 68 -0.68 7.93 -0.52
N THR A 69 0.17 7.40 -1.39
CA THR A 69 0.62 6.01 -1.38
C THR A 69 2.12 5.98 -1.17
N THR A 70 2.58 5.51 -0.02
CA THR A 70 4.00 5.40 0.30
C THR A 70 4.47 3.97 0.09
N TYR A 71 5.49 3.81 -0.75
CA TYR A 71 6.09 2.52 -1.07
C TYR A 71 7.40 2.35 -0.30
N TYR A 72 7.44 1.40 0.61
CA TYR A 72 8.60 1.10 1.45
C TYR A 72 9.34 -0.10 0.88
N THR A 73 10.63 0.06 0.59
CA THR A 73 11.47 -1.02 0.08
C THR A 73 12.93 -0.78 0.42
N TYR A 74 13.75 -1.79 0.21
CA TYR A 74 15.19 -1.64 0.25
C TYR A 74 15.83 -2.00 -1.09
N VAL A 75 17.03 -1.52 -1.29
CA VAL A 75 17.84 -1.78 -2.49
C VAL A 75 19.24 -2.15 -2.08
N VAL A 76 19.74 -3.26 -2.62
CA VAL A 76 21.16 -3.64 -2.53
C VAL A 76 21.91 -2.96 -3.68
N GLY A 77 22.93 -2.16 -3.36
CA GLY A 77 23.73 -1.46 -4.37
C GLY A 77 24.29 -0.14 -3.87
N ASP A 78 24.73 0.67 -4.81
CA ASP A 78 25.26 2.01 -4.57
C ASP A 78 24.17 3.08 -4.47
N ASP A 79 24.55 4.32 -4.16
CA ASP A 79 23.61 5.42 -4.01
C ASP A 79 22.96 5.82 -5.35
N LEU A 80 23.64 5.55 -6.48
CA LEU A 80 23.07 5.77 -7.81
C LEU A 80 21.91 4.81 -8.06
N ARG A 81 22.07 3.52 -7.73
CA ARG A 81 20.98 2.53 -7.84
C ARG A 81 19.80 2.91 -6.95
N VAL A 82 20.05 3.31 -5.70
CA VAL A 82 18.98 3.79 -4.78
C VAL A 82 18.22 4.96 -5.39
N THR A 83 18.95 5.92 -5.98
CA THR A 83 18.36 7.09 -6.63
C THR A 83 17.53 6.70 -7.85
N ASN A 84 18.01 5.78 -8.68
CA ASN A 84 17.31 5.30 -9.86
C ASN A 84 15.99 4.59 -9.47
N ILE A 85 16.01 3.69 -8.49
CA ILE A 85 14.80 3.02 -7.99
C ILE A 85 13.80 4.03 -7.41
N ARG A 86 14.29 5.01 -6.65
CA ARG A 86 13.43 6.07 -6.12
C ARG A 86 12.74 6.86 -7.25
N ASN A 87 13.44 7.16 -8.32
CA ASN A 87 12.87 7.87 -9.48
C ASN A 87 11.89 6.99 -10.26
N GLN A 88 12.18 5.70 -10.44
CA GLN A 88 11.25 4.76 -11.07
C GLN A 88 9.93 4.68 -10.26
N LEU A 89 9.99 4.49 -8.95
CA LEU A 89 8.80 4.45 -8.10
C LEU A 89 8.00 5.75 -8.17
N ARG A 90 8.67 6.92 -8.17
CA ARG A 90 8.01 8.23 -8.32
C ARG A 90 7.29 8.42 -9.65
N SER A 91 7.67 7.71 -10.69
CA SER A 91 6.98 7.75 -11.99
C SER A 91 5.74 6.86 -12.06
N MET A 92 5.53 5.99 -11.07
CA MET A 92 4.40 5.08 -11.03
C MET A 92 3.19 5.77 -10.42
N GLN A 93 2.02 5.44 -10.96
CA GLN A 93 0.75 5.98 -10.50
C GLN A 93 -0.01 4.97 -9.64
N PHE A 94 -0.94 5.47 -8.86
CA PHE A 94 -1.95 4.69 -8.16
C PHE A 94 -3.35 5.13 -8.60
N SER A 95 -4.33 4.24 -8.50
CA SER A 95 -5.73 4.56 -8.77
C SER A 95 -6.26 5.56 -7.75
N LYS A 96 -6.92 6.61 -8.23
CA LYS A 96 -7.54 7.63 -7.38
C LYS A 96 -8.97 7.92 -7.79
N HIS A 97 -9.71 8.55 -6.92
CA HIS A 97 -11.03 9.07 -7.25
C HIS A 97 -10.94 10.11 -8.38
N MET A 98 -11.81 10.02 -9.39
CA MET A 98 -11.75 10.87 -10.59
C MET A 98 -11.82 12.38 -10.30
N ALA A 99 -12.48 12.78 -9.21
CA ALA A 99 -12.61 14.18 -8.80
C ALA A 99 -11.40 14.72 -8.02
N SER A 100 -10.44 13.88 -7.64
CA SER A 100 -9.28 14.31 -6.86
C SER A 100 -8.29 15.08 -7.73
N LEU A 101 -7.89 16.26 -7.25
CA LEU A 101 -6.84 17.10 -7.86
C LEU A 101 -5.44 16.78 -7.30
N LEU A 102 -5.35 15.88 -6.31
CA LEU A 102 -4.07 15.52 -5.70
C LEU A 102 -3.21 14.69 -6.67
N PRO A 103 -1.89 14.80 -6.60
CA PRO A 103 -0.99 13.92 -7.34
C PRO A 103 -1.27 12.44 -7.02
N ASN A 104 -1.20 11.58 -8.02
CA ASN A 104 -1.41 10.14 -7.88
C ASN A 104 -0.15 9.30 -8.14
N THR A 105 1.02 9.87 -7.89
CA THR A 105 2.30 9.17 -8.00
C THR A 105 2.74 8.62 -6.64
N LEU A 106 3.48 7.51 -6.67
CA LEU A 106 4.01 6.90 -5.45
C LEU A 106 4.99 7.82 -4.72
N SER A 107 4.96 7.77 -3.40
CA SER A 107 5.97 8.37 -2.51
C SER A 107 6.96 7.29 -2.08
N PRO A 108 8.16 7.20 -2.68
CA PRO A 108 9.10 6.14 -2.35
C PRO A 108 9.85 6.41 -1.05
N CYS A 109 9.87 5.41 -0.17
CA CYS A 109 10.73 5.31 1.00
C CYS A 109 11.72 4.16 0.77
N VAL A 110 12.88 4.48 0.21
CA VAL A 110 13.86 3.49 -0.25
C VAL A 110 15.07 3.49 0.66
N PHE A 111 15.35 2.35 1.27
CA PHE A 111 16.51 2.11 2.12
C PHE A 111 17.65 1.47 1.34
N LYS A 112 18.86 1.87 1.66
CA LYS A 112 20.05 1.17 1.20
C LYS A 112 20.33 -0.02 2.12
N LYS A 113 20.53 -1.21 1.55
CA LYS A 113 20.90 -2.41 2.28
C LYS A 113 22.29 -2.85 1.86
N ASP A 114 23.15 -3.11 2.83
CA ASP A 114 24.45 -3.71 2.57
C ASP A 114 24.28 -5.20 2.22
N GLN A 115 25.06 -5.70 1.29
CA GLN A 115 25.02 -7.11 0.83
C GLN A 115 25.16 -8.14 1.97
N ARG A 116 25.75 -7.76 3.10
CA ARG A 116 25.99 -8.63 4.25
C ARG A 116 24.86 -8.62 5.29
N SER A 117 23.90 -7.69 5.18
CA SER A 117 22.80 -7.58 6.14
C SER A 117 21.67 -8.54 5.79
N ARG A 118 21.38 -9.48 6.69
CA ARG A 118 20.26 -10.45 6.53
C ARG A 118 18.88 -9.89 6.91
N SER A 119 18.79 -8.69 7.49
CA SER A 119 17.51 -8.17 8.01
C SER A 119 17.09 -6.87 7.33
N GLY A 120 15.88 -6.84 6.80
CA GLY A 120 15.18 -5.64 6.32
C GLY A 120 14.54 -4.80 7.43
N LYS A 121 14.99 -4.93 8.68
CA LYS A 121 14.35 -4.37 9.89
C LYS A 121 14.01 -2.87 9.85
N GLY A 122 14.61 -2.08 8.97
CA GLY A 122 14.34 -0.66 8.87
C GLY A 122 13.05 -0.32 8.13
N VAL A 123 12.63 -1.15 7.19
CA VAL A 123 11.42 -0.96 6.37
C VAL A 123 10.18 -1.04 7.25
N ASP A 124 10.03 -2.15 7.97
CA ASP A 124 8.86 -2.42 8.83
C ASP A 124 8.71 -1.36 9.93
N ILE A 125 9.83 -0.98 10.55
CA ILE A 125 9.84 0.05 11.61
C ILE A 125 9.42 1.39 11.03
N GLN A 126 9.99 1.82 9.90
CA GLN A 126 9.65 3.11 9.30
C GLN A 126 8.20 3.16 8.86
N LEU A 127 7.70 2.10 8.22
CA LEU A 127 6.29 1.98 7.84
C LEU A 127 5.39 2.15 9.07
N SER A 128 5.71 1.44 10.16
CA SER A 128 4.93 1.50 11.40
C SER A 128 4.95 2.88 12.04
N VAL A 129 6.11 3.53 12.10
CA VAL A 129 6.28 4.88 12.65
C VAL A 129 5.50 5.91 11.82
N ASP A 130 5.60 5.84 10.49
CA ASP A 130 4.88 6.76 9.59
C ASP A 130 3.37 6.57 9.73
N MET A 131 2.88 5.33 9.74
CA MET A 131 1.46 5.03 9.92
C MET A 131 0.93 5.63 11.22
N MET A 132 1.57 5.34 12.35
CA MET A 132 1.15 5.87 13.65
C MET A 132 1.26 7.40 13.73
N SER A 133 2.28 7.97 13.11
CA SER A 133 2.45 9.44 13.04
C SER A 133 1.26 10.11 12.33
N HIS A 134 0.77 9.54 11.23
CA HIS A 134 -0.39 10.07 10.52
C HIS A 134 -1.69 9.88 11.29
N VAL A 135 -1.85 8.73 11.94
CA VAL A 135 -3.01 8.41 12.78
C VAL A 135 -3.11 9.41 13.95
N PHE A 136 -2.05 9.57 14.74
CA PHE A 136 -2.07 10.47 15.91
C PHE A 136 -2.19 11.94 15.55
N ARG A 137 -1.76 12.36 14.38
CA ARG A 137 -1.95 13.74 13.89
C ARG A 137 -3.33 14.01 13.30
N GLY A 138 -4.21 13.02 13.24
CA GLY A 138 -5.53 13.17 12.64
C GLY A 138 -5.49 13.46 11.13
N ASN A 139 -4.45 13.01 10.44
CA ASN A 139 -4.26 13.29 9.01
C ASN A 139 -5.11 12.37 8.11
N VAL A 140 -5.67 11.29 8.66
CA VAL A 140 -6.38 10.24 7.92
C VAL A 140 -7.66 9.83 8.61
N ASP A 141 -8.61 9.33 7.82
CA ASP A 141 -9.86 8.73 8.30
C ASP A 141 -9.83 7.19 8.10
N SER A 142 -8.92 6.74 7.23
CA SER A 142 -8.69 5.32 6.95
C SER A 142 -7.26 5.08 6.48
N ILE A 143 -6.78 3.86 6.66
CA ILE A 143 -5.52 3.38 6.10
C ILE A 143 -5.77 2.14 5.23
N LEU A 144 -4.91 1.96 4.22
CA LEU A 144 -4.76 0.71 3.49
C LEU A 144 -3.33 0.22 3.66
N LEU A 145 -3.17 -0.96 4.21
CA LEU A 145 -1.90 -1.68 4.28
C LEU A 145 -1.84 -2.72 3.15
N LEU A 146 -0.82 -2.64 2.29
CA LEU A 146 -0.48 -3.68 1.32
C LEU A 146 0.65 -4.54 1.90
N SER A 147 0.30 -5.65 2.55
CA SER A 147 1.24 -6.64 3.09
C SER A 147 0.51 -7.93 3.50
N CYS A 148 1.21 -9.06 3.40
CA CYS A 148 0.80 -10.35 3.98
C CYS A 148 1.34 -10.57 5.39
N ASN A 149 2.23 -9.70 5.90
CA ASN A 149 3.02 -9.92 7.11
C ASN A 149 2.19 -9.74 8.38
N GLY A 150 1.96 -10.83 9.12
CA GLY A 150 1.22 -10.84 10.38
C GLY A 150 1.84 -10.02 11.51
N ASP A 151 3.10 -9.63 11.41
CA ASP A 151 3.79 -8.83 12.43
C ASP A 151 3.20 -7.41 12.56
N TYR A 152 2.47 -6.95 11.57
CA TYR A 152 1.72 -5.69 11.65
C TYR A 152 0.40 -5.78 12.45
N ALA A 153 -0.02 -6.96 12.87
CA ALA A 153 -1.29 -7.13 13.58
C ALA A 153 -1.42 -6.23 14.84
N PRO A 154 -0.40 -6.09 15.71
CA PRO A 154 -0.47 -5.16 16.85
C PRO A 154 -0.58 -3.70 16.42
N LEU A 155 0.07 -3.31 15.30
CA LEU A 155 -0.03 -1.98 14.73
C LEU A 155 -1.48 -1.66 14.30
N LEU A 156 -2.15 -2.60 13.62
CA LEU A 156 -3.53 -2.43 13.19
C LEU A 156 -4.48 -2.28 14.39
N ASP A 157 -4.24 -3.00 15.49
CA ASP A 157 -5.02 -2.85 16.72
C ASP A 157 -4.92 -1.41 17.27
N GLU A 158 -3.73 -0.80 17.27
CA GLU A 158 -3.55 0.60 17.72
C GLU A 158 -4.21 1.60 16.77
N VAL A 159 -4.11 1.39 15.47
CA VAL A 159 -4.79 2.22 14.47
C VAL A 159 -6.32 2.21 14.69
N LYS A 160 -6.90 1.04 14.93
CA LYS A 160 -8.34 0.90 15.21
C LYS A 160 -8.74 1.54 16.54
N ARG A 161 -7.90 1.46 17.59
CA ARG A 161 -8.15 2.16 18.87
C ARG A 161 -8.19 3.67 18.70
N ALA A 162 -7.47 4.22 17.71
CA ALA A 162 -7.56 5.64 17.37
C ALA A 162 -8.82 6.01 16.55
N GLY A 163 -9.71 5.05 16.27
CA GLY A 163 -10.95 5.27 15.51
C GLY A 163 -10.78 5.32 14.00
N ILE A 164 -9.64 4.88 13.47
CA ILE A 164 -9.31 4.86 12.05
C ILE A 164 -9.73 3.52 11.43
N LEU A 165 -10.35 3.55 10.26
CA LEU A 165 -10.68 2.35 9.51
C LEU A 165 -9.43 1.71 8.90
N VAL A 166 -9.36 0.39 9.01
CA VAL A 166 -8.22 -0.41 8.56
C VAL A 166 -8.62 -1.31 7.40
N TYR A 167 -7.99 -1.10 6.26
CA TYR A 167 -8.09 -1.96 5.10
C TYR A 167 -6.76 -2.68 4.88
N VAL A 168 -6.83 -3.95 4.49
CA VAL A 168 -5.63 -4.73 4.14
C VAL A 168 -5.80 -5.30 2.74
N SER A 169 -4.77 -5.17 1.93
CA SER A 169 -4.73 -5.76 0.60
C SER A 169 -3.46 -6.59 0.44
N ALA A 170 -3.59 -7.81 -0.08
CA ALA A 170 -2.46 -8.73 -0.19
C ALA A 170 -2.71 -9.81 -1.24
N PHE A 171 -1.63 -10.47 -1.67
CA PHE A 171 -1.75 -11.72 -2.42
C PHE A 171 -2.29 -12.83 -1.51
N SER A 172 -3.00 -13.80 -2.09
CA SER A 172 -3.51 -14.96 -1.34
C SER A 172 -2.36 -15.79 -0.74
N ASP A 173 -1.22 -15.83 -1.43
CA ASP A 173 -0.01 -16.53 -0.97
C ASP A 173 0.51 -15.92 0.35
N GLY A 174 0.46 -16.71 1.41
CA GLY A 174 0.95 -16.34 2.73
C GLY A 174 0.21 -15.20 3.43
N PHE A 175 -1.02 -14.91 3.03
CA PHE A 175 -1.83 -13.88 3.68
C PHE A 175 -2.17 -14.28 5.12
N SER A 176 -1.63 -13.57 6.08
CA SER A 176 -1.79 -13.86 7.50
C SER A 176 -3.24 -13.74 7.96
N SER A 177 -3.74 -14.78 8.65
CA SER A 177 -5.05 -14.75 9.29
C SER A 177 -5.14 -13.64 10.34
N SER A 178 -4.05 -13.37 11.05
CA SER A 178 -4.02 -12.32 12.07
C SER A 178 -4.27 -10.90 11.52
N LEU A 179 -3.91 -10.64 10.25
CA LEU A 179 -4.27 -9.39 9.56
C LEU A 179 -5.74 -9.40 9.13
N LYS A 180 -6.22 -10.53 8.58
CA LYS A 180 -7.61 -10.67 8.14
C LYS A 180 -8.59 -10.43 9.28
N ASP A 181 -8.29 -10.96 10.46
CA ASP A 181 -9.14 -10.83 11.65
C ASP A 181 -9.22 -9.39 12.21
N ARG A 182 -8.21 -8.57 11.92
CA ARG A 182 -8.12 -7.19 12.42
C ARG A 182 -8.59 -6.13 11.44
N ALA A 183 -8.55 -6.43 10.16
CA ALA A 183 -8.99 -5.49 9.13
C ALA A 183 -10.52 -5.28 9.17
N ASP A 184 -10.97 -4.05 8.88
CA ASP A 184 -12.38 -3.77 8.66
C ASP A 184 -12.85 -4.27 7.29
N ALA A 185 -11.93 -4.35 6.30
CA ALA A 185 -12.13 -5.06 5.05
C ALA A 185 -10.80 -5.56 4.48
N VAL A 186 -10.87 -6.64 3.71
CA VAL A 186 -9.74 -7.31 3.10
C VAL A 186 -9.95 -7.40 1.59
N TYR A 187 -8.90 -7.16 0.82
CA TYR A 187 -8.89 -7.25 -0.63
C TYR A 187 -7.77 -8.17 -1.10
N GLU A 188 -8.09 -9.14 -1.92
CA GLU A 188 -7.10 -10.01 -2.54
C GLU A 188 -6.63 -9.41 -3.88
N LEU A 189 -5.33 -9.32 -4.07
CA LEU A 189 -4.70 -8.74 -5.26
C LEU A 189 -4.71 -9.71 -6.46
N ASP A 190 -4.98 -10.98 -6.24
CA ASP A 190 -4.87 -12.04 -7.25
C ASP A 190 -5.71 -11.75 -8.49
N GLY A 191 -6.97 -11.37 -8.32
CA GLY A 191 -7.88 -11.10 -9.43
C GLY A 191 -7.46 -9.93 -10.33
N THR A 192 -6.63 -9.02 -9.82
CA THR A 192 -6.11 -7.86 -10.57
C THR A 192 -4.73 -8.10 -11.15
N THR A 193 -4.01 -9.11 -10.66
CA THR A 193 -2.58 -9.34 -10.97
C THR A 193 -2.37 -10.38 -12.05
N TRP A 194 -3.17 -11.47 -12.05
CA TRP A 194 -2.92 -12.63 -12.91
C TRP A 194 -3.84 -12.66 -14.14
N LYS A 195 -3.34 -13.31 -15.21
CA LYS A 195 -4.10 -13.60 -16.45
C LYS A 195 -5.02 -14.76 -16.27
#